data_a6b1ee442489caf5a57055fb05117969
#
_entry.id   a6b1ee442489caf5a57055fb05117969
#
_cell.length_a   1.000
_cell.length_b   1.000
_cell.length_c   1.000
_cell.angle_alpha   90.00
_cell.angle_beta   90.00
_cell.angle_gamma   90.00
#
_symmetry.space_group_name_H-M   'P 1'
#
loop_
_entity.id
_entity.type
_entity.pdbx_description
1 polymer ?
#
loop_
_entity_poly.entity_id
_entity_poly.type
_entity_poly.pdbx_seq_one_letter_code
_entity_poly.pdbx_strand_id
1 'polypeptide(L)'
;MVSLITQGNSTDPAGRPFIRRRWEPWAAMVGVIVVICAGVWIKALTTTESDPGAMACNSPSPASSTAAPAAAPLGQRVGQSRLRDVEPVALAQAKVRVFNANGQRGQAAHVASELGDLGFASAPDVQVGNDPVYVNGDLECTGQIRFGVSGRPAAAAVQLVAPCAELIEDQRADDTVDMVLGSLFRDIRPSTDAEEVLRSLKNPTPGTTPAIDPKLLDAARHSKC
;
A
#
# COMPACT_ATOMS: atom_id res chain seq x y z
N MET A 1 58.60 -48.35 -18.62
CA MET A 1 57.23 -48.89 -18.60
C MET A 1 56.43 -48.08 -19.61
N VAL A 2 56.02 -48.70 -20.72
CA VAL A 2 55.29 -48.00 -21.79
C VAL A 2 53.80 -48.16 -21.52
N SER A 3 53.11 -47.05 -21.25
CA SER A 3 51.64 -47.06 -21.15
C SER A 3 51.04 -47.34 -22.50
N LEU A 4 50.35 -48.47 -22.64
CA LEU A 4 49.50 -48.79 -23.80
C LEU A 4 48.30 -47.85 -23.76
N ILE A 5 48.32 -46.86 -24.64
CA ILE A 5 47.15 -46.05 -24.90
C ILE A 5 46.17 -46.94 -25.70
N THR A 6 45.13 -47.42 -25.00
CA THR A 6 44.05 -48.17 -25.62
C THR A 6 43.32 -47.24 -26.59
N GLN A 7 43.34 -47.54 -27.90
CA GLN A 7 42.54 -46.82 -28.86
C GLN A 7 41.05 -47.05 -28.54
N GLY A 8 40.38 -45.95 -28.11
CA GLY A 8 38.95 -45.99 -27.81
C GLY A 8 38.15 -46.32 -29.08
N ASN A 9 37.45 -47.42 -29.07
CA ASN A 9 36.51 -47.74 -30.15
C ASN A 9 35.32 -46.78 -30.13
N SER A 10 34.96 -46.22 -31.29
CA SER A 10 33.79 -45.37 -31.48
C SER A 10 32.44 -46.13 -31.55
N THR A 11 32.48 -47.42 -31.32
CA THR A 11 31.33 -48.35 -31.38
C THR A 11 31.32 -49.22 -30.10
N ASP A 12 30.10 -49.66 -29.72
CA ASP A 12 29.90 -50.63 -28.66
C ASP A 12 30.40 -52.03 -29.08
N PRO A 13 30.52 -53.01 -28.16
CA PRO A 13 30.96 -54.38 -28.49
C PRO A 13 30.09 -55.09 -29.51
N ALA A 14 28.87 -54.56 -29.83
CA ALA A 14 27.97 -55.08 -30.84
C ALA A 14 28.07 -54.31 -32.19
N GLY A 15 29.09 -53.43 -32.33
CA GLY A 15 29.36 -52.68 -33.58
C GLY A 15 28.42 -51.51 -33.87
N ARG A 16 27.61 -51.08 -32.91
CA ARG A 16 26.67 -49.96 -33.08
C ARG A 16 27.35 -48.65 -32.72
N PRO A 17 27.12 -47.57 -33.51
CA PRO A 17 27.64 -46.27 -33.14
C PRO A 17 26.99 -45.75 -31.85
N PHE A 18 27.78 -45.16 -30.97
CA PHE A 18 27.24 -44.52 -29.74
C PHE A 18 26.17 -43.48 -30.12
N ILE A 19 24.99 -43.57 -29.50
CA ILE A 19 23.87 -42.65 -29.74
C ILE A 19 24.34 -41.23 -29.35
N ARG A 20 24.43 -40.36 -30.37
CA ARG A 20 24.75 -38.94 -30.13
C ARG A 20 23.67 -38.35 -29.23
N ARG A 21 24.08 -37.93 -28.04
CA ARG A 21 23.17 -37.33 -27.06
C ARG A 21 22.45 -36.16 -27.72
N ARG A 22 21.17 -36.34 -28.08
CA ARG A 22 20.36 -35.27 -28.65
C ARG A 22 20.12 -34.23 -27.59
N TRP A 23 20.56 -33.01 -27.82
CA TRP A 23 20.36 -31.88 -26.89
C TRP A 23 18.98 -31.28 -27.06
N GLU A 24 18.26 -31.62 -28.16
CA GLU A 24 16.92 -31.14 -28.46
C GLU A 24 15.92 -31.24 -27.26
N PRO A 25 15.83 -32.36 -26.52
CA PRO A 25 14.90 -32.42 -25.39
C PRO A 25 15.31 -31.50 -24.25
N TRP A 26 16.62 -31.25 -24.07
CA TRP A 26 17.10 -30.30 -23.09
C TRP A 26 16.81 -28.85 -23.48
N ALA A 27 16.95 -28.51 -24.75
CA ALA A 27 16.61 -27.19 -25.25
C ALA A 27 15.09 -26.92 -25.13
N ALA A 28 14.25 -27.92 -25.39
CA ALA A 28 12.80 -27.84 -25.20
C ALA A 28 12.45 -27.62 -23.70
N MET A 29 13.09 -28.35 -22.80
CA MET A 29 12.84 -28.20 -21.36
C MET A 29 13.29 -26.83 -20.86
N VAL A 30 14.44 -26.31 -21.27
CA VAL A 30 14.91 -24.96 -20.93
C VAL A 30 13.95 -23.90 -21.49
N GLY A 31 13.47 -24.08 -22.74
CA GLY A 31 12.47 -23.19 -23.34
C GLY A 31 11.19 -23.10 -22.50
N VAL A 32 10.66 -24.23 -22.04
CA VAL A 32 9.47 -24.27 -21.18
C VAL A 32 9.73 -23.57 -19.85
N ILE A 33 10.87 -23.79 -19.22
CA ILE A 33 11.24 -23.12 -17.96
C ILE A 33 11.32 -21.60 -18.16
N VAL A 34 11.93 -21.12 -19.23
CA VAL A 34 12.02 -19.69 -19.56
C VAL A 34 10.63 -19.07 -19.71
N VAL A 35 9.71 -19.75 -20.43
CA VAL A 35 8.33 -19.26 -20.59
C VAL A 35 7.58 -19.20 -19.24
N ILE A 36 7.74 -20.23 -18.40
CA ILE A 36 7.13 -20.22 -17.06
C ILE A 36 7.72 -19.09 -16.20
N CYS A 37 9.04 -18.92 -16.19
CA CYS A 37 9.71 -17.85 -15.48
C CYS A 37 9.25 -16.48 -15.98
N ALA A 38 9.17 -16.26 -17.28
CA ALA A 38 8.67 -15.02 -17.86
C ALA A 38 7.21 -14.76 -17.45
N GLY A 39 6.34 -15.77 -17.46
CA GLY A 39 4.96 -15.66 -17.00
C GLY A 39 4.85 -15.30 -15.51
N VAL A 40 5.66 -15.91 -14.66
CA VAL A 40 5.74 -15.58 -13.23
C VAL A 40 6.24 -14.16 -13.01
N TRP A 41 7.28 -13.74 -13.74
CA TRP A 41 7.80 -12.37 -13.64
C TRP A 41 6.79 -11.32 -14.13
N ILE A 42 6.13 -11.57 -15.27
CA ILE A 42 5.08 -10.68 -15.76
C ILE A 42 3.96 -10.57 -14.71
N LYS A 43 3.51 -11.70 -14.16
CA LYS A 43 2.50 -11.71 -13.11
C LYS A 43 2.98 -10.95 -11.87
N ALA A 44 4.21 -11.15 -11.40
CA ALA A 44 4.79 -10.47 -10.24
C ALA A 44 4.89 -8.95 -10.47
N LEU A 45 5.25 -8.50 -11.67
CA LEU A 45 5.34 -7.07 -12.01
C LEU A 45 3.98 -6.41 -12.26
N THR A 46 2.96 -7.17 -12.63
CA THR A 46 1.59 -6.66 -12.87
C THR A 46 0.66 -6.86 -11.68
N THR A 47 1.01 -7.71 -10.72
CA THR A 47 0.25 -7.83 -9.48
C THR A 47 0.63 -6.66 -8.60
N THR A 48 -0.29 -5.72 -8.37
CA THR A 48 -0.15 -4.70 -7.34
C THR A 48 0.09 -5.43 -6.02
N GLU A 49 1.25 -5.23 -5.39
CA GLU A 49 1.56 -5.83 -4.09
C GLU A 49 0.48 -5.41 -3.09
N SER A 50 -0.37 -6.35 -2.74
CA SER A 50 -1.12 -6.23 -1.50
C SER A 50 -0.09 -6.43 -0.40
N ASP A 51 0.32 -5.34 0.22
CA ASP A 51 1.28 -5.35 1.33
C ASP A 51 0.68 -6.23 2.45
N PRO A 52 1.34 -7.30 2.90
CA PRO A 52 0.81 -8.20 3.93
C PRO A 52 0.60 -7.51 5.29
N GLY A 53 1.05 -6.27 5.44
CA GLY A 53 0.84 -5.46 6.64
C GLY A 53 -0.46 -4.66 6.66
N ALA A 54 -1.04 -4.32 5.52
CA ALA A 54 -2.35 -3.65 5.47
C ALA A 54 -3.46 -4.70 5.42
N MET A 55 -4.34 -4.71 6.40
CA MET A 55 -5.52 -5.57 6.38
C MET A 55 -6.43 -5.12 5.23
N ALA A 56 -6.59 -5.97 4.21
CA ALA A 56 -7.46 -5.67 3.08
C ALA A 56 -8.90 -5.44 3.55
N CYS A 57 -9.47 -4.31 3.18
CA CYS A 57 -10.85 -3.99 3.48
C CYS A 57 -11.82 -4.71 2.53
N ASN A 58 -13.04 -4.96 2.99
CA ASN A 58 -14.12 -5.45 2.14
C ASN A 58 -14.48 -4.44 1.03
N SER A 59 -15.24 -4.84 0.05
CA SER A 59 -15.83 -3.93 -0.93
C SER A 59 -17.12 -3.32 -0.37
N PRO A 60 -17.49 -2.07 -0.76
CA PRO A 60 -18.72 -1.45 -0.32
C PRO A 60 -19.94 -2.28 -0.72
N SER A 61 -20.87 -2.45 0.21
CA SER A 61 -22.16 -3.11 -0.04
C SER A 61 -23.14 -2.16 -0.73
N PRO A 62 -24.05 -2.66 -1.56
CA PRO A 62 -25.14 -1.84 -2.09
C PRO A 62 -25.95 -1.18 -0.96
N ALA A 63 -26.44 0.03 -1.17
CA ALA A 63 -27.28 0.72 -0.19
C ALA A 63 -28.46 -0.14 0.23
N SER A 64 -28.66 -0.31 1.52
CA SER A 64 -29.69 -1.19 2.10
C SER A 64 -31.13 -0.66 1.93
N SER A 65 -31.29 0.61 1.51
CA SER A 65 -32.60 1.21 1.28
C SER A 65 -32.62 2.03 -0.01
N THR A 66 -33.77 2.00 -0.69
CA THR A 66 -34.03 2.80 -1.91
C THR A 66 -34.03 4.33 -1.66
N ALA A 67 -34.12 4.74 -0.39
CA ALA A 67 -34.09 6.13 0.04
C ALA A 67 -32.68 6.62 0.44
N ALA A 68 -31.67 5.73 0.47
CA ALA A 68 -30.31 6.12 0.75
C ALA A 68 -29.68 6.83 -0.46
N PRO A 69 -28.80 7.83 -0.24
CA PRO A 69 -28.03 8.41 -1.33
C PRO A 69 -27.24 7.32 -2.07
N ALA A 70 -27.07 7.48 -3.38
CA ALA A 70 -26.21 6.59 -4.15
C ALA A 70 -24.79 6.64 -3.54
N ALA A 71 -24.21 5.45 -3.30
CA ALA A 71 -22.86 5.37 -2.77
C ALA A 71 -21.86 6.02 -3.74
N ALA A 72 -20.93 6.80 -3.21
CA ALA A 72 -19.85 7.36 -4.01
C ALA A 72 -18.91 6.22 -4.49
N PRO A 73 -18.27 6.37 -5.67
CA PRO A 73 -17.34 5.36 -6.15
C PRO A 73 -16.12 5.28 -5.23
N LEU A 74 -15.70 4.04 -4.89
CA LEU A 74 -14.42 3.78 -4.27
C LEU A 74 -13.32 3.98 -5.33
N GLY A 75 -12.27 4.71 -5.01
CA GLY A 75 -11.11 4.86 -5.87
C GLY A 75 -10.35 3.53 -6.08
N GLN A 76 -9.16 3.62 -6.61
CA GLN A 76 -8.28 2.47 -6.84
C GLN A 76 -7.50 2.12 -5.56
N ARG A 77 -7.53 0.85 -5.14
CA ARG A 77 -6.65 0.34 -4.07
C ARG A 77 -5.21 0.38 -4.55
N VAL A 78 -4.33 0.93 -3.71
CA VAL A 78 -2.90 1.02 -3.99
C VAL A 78 -2.10 0.47 -2.81
N GLY A 79 -0.91 -0.07 -3.10
CA GLY A 79 -0.02 -0.59 -2.05
C GLY A 79 0.65 0.53 -1.25
N GLN A 80 1.19 0.19 -0.08
CA GLN A 80 1.94 1.12 0.79
C GLN A 80 3.15 1.75 0.08
N SER A 81 3.73 1.03 -0.90
CA SER A 81 4.81 1.52 -1.76
C SER A 81 4.45 2.81 -2.52
N ARG A 82 3.14 3.09 -2.71
CA ARG A 82 2.67 4.31 -3.40
C ARG A 82 3.09 5.60 -2.71
N LEU A 83 3.24 5.57 -1.39
CA LEU A 83 3.64 6.71 -0.58
C LEU A 83 5.07 6.61 -0.04
N ARG A 84 5.80 5.51 -0.31
CA ARG A 84 7.13 5.26 0.24
C ARG A 84 8.13 6.38 -0.07
N ASP A 85 8.13 6.84 -1.32
CA ASP A 85 9.06 7.88 -1.81
C ASP A 85 8.43 9.28 -1.78
N VAL A 86 7.24 9.42 -1.17
CA VAL A 86 6.54 10.70 -1.06
C VAL A 86 6.90 11.35 0.26
N GLU A 87 7.48 12.54 0.21
CA GLU A 87 7.78 13.32 1.40
C GLU A 87 6.48 13.88 2.03
N PRO A 88 6.24 13.67 3.34
CA PRO A 88 5.07 14.23 4.01
C PRO A 88 5.12 15.74 4.07
N VAL A 89 3.98 16.41 3.88
CA VAL A 89 3.88 17.87 4.07
C VAL A 89 3.84 18.23 5.56
N ALA A 90 4.09 19.51 5.86
CA ALA A 90 3.83 20.07 7.20
C ALA A 90 2.37 19.80 7.60
N LEU A 91 2.12 19.43 8.87
CA LEU A 91 0.79 19.01 9.34
C LEU A 91 -0.29 20.09 9.11
N ALA A 92 0.06 21.36 9.25
CA ALA A 92 -0.84 22.48 8.97
C ALA A 92 -1.22 22.62 7.49
N GLN A 93 -0.56 21.90 6.58
CA GLN A 93 -0.91 21.83 5.15
C GLN A 93 -1.68 20.57 4.79
N ALA A 94 -1.66 19.54 5.64
CA ALA A 94 -2.37 18.30 5.43
C ALA A 94 -3.85 18.48 5.83
N LYS A 95 -4.70 18.74 4.86
CA LYS A 95 -6.15 18.98 5.03
C LYS A 95 -6.88 17.64 5.12
N VAL A 96 -7.30 17.27 6.33
CA VAL A 96 -7.90 15.97 6.61
C VAL A 96 -9.40 16.08 6.88
N ARG A 97 -10.17 15.15 6.32
CA ARG A 97 -11.56 14.84 6.69
C ARG A 97 -11.58 13.50 7.39
N VAL A 98 -12.42 13.35 8.39
CA VAL A 98 -12.58 12.07 9.08
C VAL A 98 -14.00 11.55 8.85
N PHE A 99 -14.10 10.37 8.25
CA PHE A 99 -15.38 9.74 7.97
C PHE A 99 -15.58 8.47 8.79
N ASN A 100 -16.78 8.30 9.29
CA ASN A 100 -17.22 7.12 9.99
C ASN A 100 -17.82 6.12 8.99
N ALA A 101 -17.21 4.95 8.87
CA ALA A 101 -17.68 3.85 8.04
C ALA A 101 -17.97 2.56 8.86
N ASN A 102 -18.12 2.66 10.19
CA ASN A 102 -18.38 1.53 11.10
C ASN A 102 -19.62 1.69 11.98
N GLY A 103 -20.36 2.78 11.79
CA GLY A 103 -21.59 3.06 12.56
C GLY A 103 -21.37 3.54 14.00
N GLN A 104 -20.14 3.70 14.49
CA GLN A 104 -19.85 4.18 15.85
C GLN A 104 -20.03 5.69 15.95
N ARG A 105 -21.05 6.12 16.66
CA ARG A 105 -21.36 7.55 16.82
C ARG A 105 -20.27 8.28 17.57
N GLY A 106 -19.89 9.46 17.09
CA GLY A 106 -18.93 10.35 17.73
C GLY A 106 -17.46 9.99 17.51
N GLN A 107 -17.14 8.78 17.04
CA GLN A 107 -15.75 8.35 16.86
C GLN A 107 -14.99 9.24 15.85
N ALA A 108 -15.59 9.56 14.71
CA ALA A 108 -14.95 10.42 13.73
C ALA A 108 -14.67 11.85 14.26
N ALA A 109 -15.58 12.39 15.08
CA ALA A 109 -15.37 13.69 15.70
C ALA A 109 -14.23 13.67 16.75
N HIS A 110 -14.13 12.59 17.51
CA HIS A 110 -13.03 12.38 18.45
C HIS A 110 -11.68 12.31 17.74
N VAL A 111 -11.58 11.47 16.70
CA VAL A 111 -10.37 11.33 15.89
C VAL A 111 -9.99 12.64 15.17
N ALA A 112 -10.98 13.39 14.67
CA ALA A 112 -10.71 14.69 14.06
C ALA A 112 -10.13 15.70 15.08
N SER A 113 -10.61 15.67 16.34
CA SER A 113 -10.03 16.47 17.41
C SER A 113 -8.59 16.09 17.71
N GLU A 114 -8.30 14.79 17.82
CA GLU A 114 -6.93 14.29 18.04
C GLU A 114 -5.97 14.67 16.91
N LEU A 115 -6.42 14.59 15.65
CA LEU A 115 -5.63 15.06 14.51
C LEU A 115 -5.36 16.55 14.59
N GLY A 116 -6.34 17.35 15.01
CA GLY A 116 -6.19 18.78 15.26
C GLY A 116 -5.14 19.06 16.36
N ASP A 117 -5.16 18.30 17.44
CA ASP A 117 -4.19 18.42 18.55
C ASP A 117 -2.76 18.05 18.09
N LEU A 118 -2.64 17.08 17.19
CA LEU A 118 -1.38 16.76 16.52
C LEU A 118 -0.92 17.88 15.59
N GLY A 119 -1.82 18.73 15.08
CA GLY A 119 -1.52 19.87 14.24
C GLY A 119 -1.95 19.72 12.78
N PHE A 120 -2.69 18.68 12.43
CA PHE A 120 -3.28 18.55 11.10
C PHE A 120 -4.32 19.63 10.84
N ALA A 121 -4.38 20.11 9.60
CA ALA A 121 -5.42 21.03 9.19
C ALA A 121 -6.73 20.27 8.90
N SER A 122 -7.84 20.85 9.31
CA SER A 122 -9.15 20.38 8.88
C SER A 122 -9.41 20.79 7.43
N ALA A 123 -10.08 19.94 6.67
CA ALA A 123 -10.54 20.29 5.32
C ALA A 123 -11.58 21.46 5.37
N PRO A 124 -11.63 22.31 4.35
CA PRO A 124 -12.45 23.52 4.40
C PRO A 124 -13.98 23.27 4.38
N ASP A 125 -14.43 22.18 3.74
CA ASP A 125 -15.87 21.94 3.56
C ASP A 125 -16.45 21.07 4.67
N VAL A 126 -16.23 19.74 4.58
CA VAL A 126 -16.71 18.76 5.55
C VAL A 126 -15.51 18.25 6.32
N GLN A 127 -15.50 18.42 7.63
CA GLN A 127 -14.42 17.97 8.50
C GLN A 127 -14.69 16.56 9.04
N VAL A 128 -15.94 16.28 9.37
CA VAL A 128 -16.40 15.03 9.99
C VAL A 128 -17.75 14.63 9.41
N GLY A 129 -17.94 13.34 9.16
CA GLY A 129 -19.22 12.84 8.64
C GLY A 129 -19.31 11.31 8.61
N ASN A 130 -20.43 10.82 8.11
CA ASN A 130 -20.56 9.43 7.72
C ASN A 130 -19.94 9.22 6.35
N ASP A 131 -19.38 8.05 6.12
CA ASP A 131 -18.69 7.76 4.87
C ASP A 131 -19.67 7.69 3.68
N PRO A 132 -19.40 8.43 2.59
CA PRO A 132 -20.27 8.41 1.41
C PRO A 132 -20.13 7.14 0.55
N VAL A 133 -19.09 6.32 0.79
CA VAL A 133 -18.83 5.08 0.04
C VAL A 133 -19.42 3.88 0.77
N TYR A 134 -19.13 3.72 2.06
CA TYR A 134 -19.69 2.67 2.92
C TYR A 134 -20.92 3.20 3.65
N VAL A 135 -21.95 3.49 2.89
CA VAL A 135 -23.20 4.13 3.39
C VAL A 135 -23.94 3.30 4.45
N ASN A 136 -23.67 2.00 4.52
CA ASN A 136 -24.23 1.10 5.52
C ASN A 136 -23.38 1.04 6.80
N GLY A 137 -22.21 1.71 6.86
CA GLY A 137 -21.30 1.64 7.99
C GLY A 137 -20.64 0.26 8.17
N ASP A 138 -20.34 -0.41 7.07
CA ASP A 138 -19.92 -1.82 7.00
C ASP A 138 -18.47 -2.00 6.51
N LEU A 139 -17.60 -1.04 6.77
CA LEU A 139 -16.17 -1.14 6.48
C LEU A 139 -15.48 -2.08 7.48
N GLU A 140 -15.14 -3.29 7.03
CA GLU A 140 -14.58 -4.38 7.86
C GLU A 140 -13.05 -4.41 7.78
N CYS A 141 -12.39 -3.38 8.31
CA CYS A 141 -10.94 -3.30 8.45
C CYS A 141 -10.60 -2.21 9.47
N THR A 142 -9.31 -1.87 9.63
CA THR A 142 -8.89 -0.75 10.47
C THR A 142 -9.38 0.58 9.91
N GLY A 143 -9.27 0.79 8.59
CA GLY A 143 -9.73 2.01 7.93
C GLY A 143 -9.09 2.19 6.57
N GLN A 144 -9.42 3.31 5.93
CA GLN A 144 -8.86 3.69 4.64
C GLN A 144 -8.32 5.12 4.68
N ILE A 145 -7.26 5.38 3.94
CA ILE A 145 -6.78 6.72 3.61
C ILE A 145 -7.06 6.94 2.13
N ARG A 146 -7.98 7.87 1.81
CA ARG A 146 -8.37 8.17 0.43
C ARG A 146 -7.81 9.52 0.01
N PHE A 147 -7.21 9.59 -1.15
CA PHE A 147 -6.52 10.77 -1.64
C PHE A 147 -6.44 10.81 -3.16
N GLY A 148 -6.35 12.01 -3.72
CA GLY A 148 -6.00 12.22 -5.13
C GLY A 148 -4.49 12.33 -5.32
N VAL A 149 -4.07 12.45 -6.57
CA VAL A 149 -2.64 12.62 -6.93
C VAL A 149 -2.02 13.82 -6.20
N SER A 150 -2.75 14.94 -6.12
CA SER A 150 -2.32 16.16 -5.43
C SER A 150 -2.23 16.00 -3.91
N GLY A 151 -3.01 15.08 -3.33
CA GLY A 151 -3.07 14.80 -1.90
C GLY A 151 -2.04 13.79 -1.39
N ARG A 152 -1.20 13.20 -2.24
CA ARG A 152 -0.21 12.19 -1.82
C ARG A 152 0.71 12.65 -0.68
N PRO A 153 1.27 13.89 -0.67
CA PRO A 153 2.10 14.35 0.45
C PRO A 153 1.33 14.47 1.76
N ALA A 154 0.05 14.89 1.70
CA ALA A 154 -0.82 14.92 2.87
C ALA A 154 -1.20 13.51 3.34
N ALA A 155 -1.48 12.58 2.41
CA ALA A 155 -1.73 11.17 2.72
C ALA A 155 -0.51 10.50 3.36
N ALA A 156 0.72 10.85 2.94
CA ALA A 156 1.95 10.38 3.54
C ALA A 156 2.10 10.85 5.01
N ALA A 157 1.61 12.04 5.35
CA ALA A 157 1.56 12.51 6.73
C ALA A 157 0.48 11.77 7.54
N VAL A 158 -0.72 11.55 6.97
CA VAL A 158 -1.81 10.81 7.64
C VAL A 158 -1.42 9.33 7.86
N GLN A 159 -0.66 8.74 6.95
CA GLN A 159 -0.17 7.38 7.09
C GLN A 159 0.67 7.17 8.35
N LEU A 160 1.38 8.18 8.85
CA LEU A 160 2.16 8.10 10.09
C LEU A 160 1.29 7.88 11.33
N VAL A 161 0.04 8.34 11.31
CA VAL A 161 -0.92 8.17 12.41
C VAL A 161 -1.85 6.98 12.21
N ALA A 162 -1.99 6.50 10.98
CA ALA A 162 -2.83 5.35 10.61
C ALA A 162 -2.09 4.39 9.66
N PRO A 163 -0.97 3.78 10.08
CA PRO A 163 -0.11 2.98 9.21
C PRO A 163 -0.79 1.73 8.66
N CYS A 164 -1.80 1.21 9.38
CA CYS A 164 -2.54 -0.01 9.01
C CYS A 164 -3.77 0.27 8.14
N ALA A 165 -4.02 1.53 7.78
CA ALA A 165 -5.11 1.87 6.89
C ALA A 165 -4.80 1.47 5.44
N GLU A 166 -5.81 0.96 4.74
CA GLU A 166 -5.73 0.68 3.30
C GLU A 166 -5.64 2.00 2.52
N LEU A 167 -4.76 2.05 1.53
CA LEU A 167 -4.58 3.24 0.70
C LEU A 167 -5.49 3.17 -0.53
N ILE A 168 -6.24 4.23 -0.77
CA ILE A 168 -7.14 4.38 -1.92
C ILE A 168 -6.79 5.66 -2.67
N GLU A 169 -6.37 5.52 -3.90
CA GLU A 169 -6.16 6.67 -4.79
C GLU A 169 -7.42 6.90 -5.62
N ASP A 170 -8.00 8.09 -5.54
CA ASP A 170 -9.18 8.50 -6.29
C ASP A 170 -8.87 9.62 -7.29
N GLN A 171 -9.89 10.09 -8.01
CA GLN A 171 -9.73 11.08 -9.09
C GLN A 171 -9.98 12.52 -8.62
N ARG A 172 -9.97 12.80 -7.30
CA ARG A 172 -10.10 14.18 -6.81
C ARG A 172 -8.92 15.03 -7.28
N ALA A 173 -9.23 16.28 -7.62
CA ALA A 173 -8.21 17.22 -8.08
C ALA A 173 -7.56 18.00 -6.93
N ASP A 174 -8.24 18.09 -5.79
CA ASP A 174 -7.78 18.81 -4.61
C ASP A 174 -6.74 18.00 -3.80
N ASP A 175 -6.16 18.63 -2.80
CA ASP A 175 -5.13 18.09 -1.92
C ASP A 175 -5.68 17.52 -0.60
N THR A 176 -7.00 17.39 -0.48
CA THR A 176 -7.64 16.85 0.73
C THR A 176 -7.45 15.34 0.85
N VAL A 177 -7.41 14.86 2.09
CA VAL A 177 -7.30 13.45 2.42
C VAL A 177 -8.45 13.04 3.32
N ASP A 178 -9.06 11.88 3.01
CA ASP A 178 -10.08 11.30 3.86
C ASP A 178 -9.48 10.18 4.70
N MET A 179 -9.55 10.31 6.00
CA MET A 179 -9.30 9.23 6.96
C MET A 179 -10.64 8.58 7.29
N VAL A 180 -10.84 7.36 6.82
CA VAL A 180 -12.08 6.61 6.97
C VAL A 180 -11.93 5.53 8.02
N LEU A 181 -12.77 5.56 9.04
CA LEU A 181 -12.67 4.66 10.20
C LEU A 181 -13.49 3.40 9.97
N GLY A 182 -12.83 2.24 9.99
CA GLY A 182 -13.46 0.93 9.89
C GLY A 182 -13.80 0.31 11.24
N SER A 183 -14.40 -0.88 11.23
CA SER A 183 -14.87 -1.59 12.42
C SER A 183 -13.75 -2.04 13.37
N LEU A 184 -12.54 -2.21 12.84
CA LEU A 184 -11.37 -2.58 13.62
C LEU A 184 -10.54 -1.38 14.11
N PHE A 185 -10.93 -0.15 13.72
CA PHE A 185 -10.27 1.05 14.22
C PHE A 185 -10.48 1.18 15.73
N ARG A 186 -9.41 1.43 16.47
CA ARG A 186 -9.44 1.62 17.91
C ARG A 186 -9.12 3.04 18.29
N ASP A 187 -7.94 3.51 17.86
CA ASP A 187 -7.35 4.74 18.33
C ASP A 187 -6.18 5.15 17.43
N ILE A 188 -5.79 6.42 17.44
CA ILE A 188 -4.57 6.91 16.83
C ILE A 188 -3.39 6.55 17.75
N ARG A 189 -2.49 5.68 17.27
CA ARG A 189 -1.30 5.27 18.04
C ARG A 189 -0.07 5.25 17.13
N PRO A 190 0.52 6.41 16.84
CA PRO A 190 1.76 6.47 16.10
C PRO A 190 2.89 5.76 16.88
N SER A 191 3.83 5.17 16.15
CA SER A 191 5.06 4.65 16.76
C SER A 191 5.92 5.81 17.30
N THR A 192 6.89 5.52 18.17
CA THR A 192 7.83 6.53 18.69
C THR A 192 8.54 7.27 17.55
N ASP A 193 8.95 6.54 16.50
CA ASP A 193 9.59 7.12 15.33
C ASP A 193 8.62 8.02 14.55
N ALA A 194 7.36 7.59 14.42
CA ALA A 194 6.32 8.41 13.78
C ALA A 194 6.00 9.67 14.61
N GLU A 195 5.97 9.59 15.94
CA GLU A 195 5.79 10.77 16.80
C GLU A 195 6.91 11.80 16.61
N GLU A 196 8.16 11.36 16.44
CA GLU A 196 9.29 12.26 16.22
C GLU A 196 9.18 12.94 14.85
N VAL A 197 8.82 12.20 13.80
CA VAL A 197 8.53 12.76 12.47
C VAL A 197 7.38 13.76 12.54
N LEU A 198 6.25 13.40 13.19
CA LEU A 198 5.08 14.27 13.34
C LEU A 198 5.44 15.56 14.08
N ARG A 199 6.28 15.50 15.11
CA ARG A 199 6.77 16.68 15.83
C ARG A 199 7.58 17.62 14.92
N SER A 200 8.41 17.06 14.05
CA SER A 200 9.18 17.83 13.05
C SER A 200 8.26 18.47 12.02
N LEU A 201 7.20 17.78 11.60
CA LEU A 201 6.20 18.28 10.63
C LEU A 201 5.25 19.31 11.23
N LYS A 202 5.01 19.27 12.57
CA LYS A 202 4.15 20.24 13.27
C LYS A 202 4.79 21.63 13.34
N ASN A 203 6.11 21.69 13.54
CA ASN A 203 6.86 22.92 13.73
C ASN A 203 8.01 23.03 12.71
N PRO A 204 7.71 23.14 11.41
CA PRO A 204 8.75 23.27 10.41
C PRO A 204 9.49 24.60 10.61
N THR A 205 10.82 24.59 10.40
CA THR A 205 11.61 25.81 10.40
C THR A 205 11.11 26.75 9.28
N PRO A 206 10.78 28.01 9.59
CA PRO A 206 10.25 28.93 8.59
C PRO A 206 11.16 29.04 7.34
N GLY A 207 10.59 28.87 6.14
CA GLY A 207 11.31 29.00 4.88
C GLY A 207 12.12 27.77 4.43
N THR A 208 12.04 26.65 5.16
CA THR A 208 12.65 25.38 4.77
C THR A 208 11.60 24.27 4.68
N THR A 209 11.75 23.39 3.69
CA THR A 209 11.05 22.09 3.73
C THR A 209 11.51 21.37 4.98
N PRO A 210 10.61 20.73 5.77
CA PRO A 210 11.02 19.99 6.96
C PRO A 210 12.11 18.97 6.59
N ALA A 211 13.31 19.15 7.09
CA ALA A 211 14.41 18.21 6.85
C ALA A 211 14.19 17.00 7.76
N ILE A 212 13.43 16.02 7.29
CA ILE A 212 13.21 14.76 7.98
C ILE A 212 14.37 13.82 7.62
N ASP A 213 14.97 13.18 8.64
CA ASP A 213 15.95 12.11 8.38
C ASP A 213 15.27 10.98 7.60
N PRO A 214 15.74 10.63 6.40
CA PRO A 214 15.14 9.56 5.60
C PRO A 214 15.09 8.21 6.33
N LYS A 215 16.06 7.91 7.20
CA LYS A 215 16.07 6.68 7.99
C LYS A 215 14.99 6.69 9.06
N LEU A 216 14.77 7.82 9.72
CA LEU A 216 13.71 7.98 10.70
C LEU A 216 12.34 7.87 10.03
N LEU A 217 12.16 8.48 8.86
CA LEU A 217 10.91 8.38 8.10
C LEU A 217 10.62 6.94 7.65
N ASP A 218 11.65 6.23 7.22
CA ASP A 218 11.53 4.82 6.84
C ASP A 218 11.15 3.96 8.07
N ALA A 219 11.80 4.15 9.21
CA ALA A 219 11.45 3.47 10.47
C ALA A 219 10.01 3.78 10.92
N ALA A 220 9.58 5.05 10.82
CA ALA A 220 8.23 5.49 11.16
C ALA A 220 7.14 4.81 10.32
N ARG A 221 7.44 4.47 9.07
CA ARG A 221 6.54 3.78 8.13
C ARG A 221 6.48 2.27 8.34
N HIS A 222 7.51 1.68 8.97
CA HIS A 222 7.58 0.22 9.23
C HIS A 222 6.82 -0.19 10.49
N SER A 223 5.57 0.24 10.63
CA SER A 223 4.69 -0.20 11.71
C SER A 223 4.15 -1.60 11.46
N LYS A 224 4.12 -2.43 12.52
CA LYS A 224 3.48 -3.76 12.46
C LYS A 224 1.98 -3.59 12.60
N CYS A 225 1.22 -4.05 11.62
CA CYS A 225 -0.24 -4.09 11.61
C CYS A 225 -0.84 -5.46 12.06
#